data_0ce3c9b4ba3a0d40fd88b88a11a48894
#
_entry.id   0ce3c9b4ba3a0d40fd88b88a11a48894
#
_cell.length_a   1.000
_cell.length_b   1.000
_cell.length_c   1.000
_cell.angle_alpha   90.00
_cell.angle_beta   90.00
_cell.angle_gamma   90.00
#
_symmetry.space_group_name_H-M   'P 1'
#
loop_
_entity.id
_entity.type
_entity.pdbx_description
1 polymer ?
#
loop_
_entity_poly.entity_id
_entity_poly.type
_entity_poly.pdbx_seq_one_letter_code
_entity_poly.pdbx_strand_id
1 'polypeptide(L)'
;FPTVASSYPIANYPYSGLTLYFDVTKGKWTFRNSLYNGAGYNGWKAHDNPFLVRPKKDGIFNMSQLEYEHKGGKYFAGAAVHTRQYPINEDGEMVSADESKGKTTCAWWVYGEQSVWKAGDKNISCMMQYSENTSHQNACYRYAELGGAYQDEKNECGLSGQYARFQQGSEYSLEVTWKRQLTESISLQPSFQYIKNDNGDFTALSARLYVSF
;
A
#
# COMPACT_ATOMS: atom_id res chain seq x y z
N PHE A 1 -3.98 2.82 0.01
CA PHE A 1 -2.61 2.79 -0.58
C PHE A 1 -1.74 1.69 0.06
N PRO A 2 -2.12 0.40 0.03
CA PRO A 2 -1.45 -0.56 0.92
C PRO A 2 0.02 -0.80 0.58
N THR A 3 0.40 -0.82 -0.67
CA THR A 3 1.76 -1.24 -1.05
C THR A 3 2.68 -0.07 -1.37
N VAL A 4 2.13 1.00 -1.93
CA VAL A 4 2.91 2.19 -2.29
C VAL A 4 3.38 2.92 -1.03
N ALA A 5 2.54 2.96 0.02
CA ALA A 5 2.87 3.62 1.29
C ALA A 5 4.09 2.99 1.98
N SER A 6 4.25 1.67 1.93
CA SER A 6 5.42 0.99 2.50
C SER A 6 6.71 1.23 1.72
N SER A 7 6.60 1.67 0.47
CA SER A 7 7.72 1.91 -0.43
C SER A 7 8.18 3.38 -0.46
N TYR A 8 7.55 4.28 0.29
CA TYR A 8 7.92 5.70 0.33
C TYR A 8 8.24 6.17 1.75
N PRO A 9 9.28 7.01 1.91
CA PRO A 9 9.60 7.62 3.18
C PRO A 9 8.65 8.79 3.45
N ILE A 10 7.44 8.48 3.84
CA ILE A 10 6.46 9.43 4.39
C ILE A 10 6.36 9.25 5.90
N ALA A 11 5.93 10.29 6.60
CA ALA A 11 5.71 10.21 8.03
C ALA A 11 4.66 9.13 8.34
N ASN A 12 5.06 8.15 9.14
CA ASN A 12 4.21 7.09 9.65
C ASN A 12 4.12 7.19 11.17
N TYR A 13 3.05 6.64 11.75
CA TYR A 13 2.96 6.53 13.20
C TYR A 13 4.26 5.93 13.81
N PRO A 14 4.82 6.54 14.88
CA PRO A 14 4.33 7.65 15.69
C PRO A 14 4.71 9.06 15.20
N TYR A 15 5.23 9.21 14.00
CA TYR A 15 5.70 10.48 13.45
C TYR A 15 4.59 11.18 12.67
N SER A 16 4.59 12.51 12.71
CA SER A 16 3.61 13.36 12.02
C SER A 16 4.31 14.23 10.98
N GLY A 17 3.64 14.47 9.86
CA GLY A 17 4.11 15.40 8.82
C GLY A 17 2.98 16.33 8.38
N LEU A 18 3.34 17.57 8.02
CA LEU A 18 2.40 18.52 7.46
C LEU A 18 1.91 18.00 6.10
N THR A 19 0.59 17.94 5.95
CA THR A 19 -0.07 17.43 4.73
C THR A 19 -1.18 18.37 4.30
N LEU A 20 -1.25 18.65 3.01
CA LEU A 20 -2.41 19.25 2.36
C LEU A 20 -3.08 18.16 1.52
N TYR A 21 -4.36 17.91 1.77
CA TYR A 21 -5.17 16.95 1.05
C TYR A 21 -6.41 17.61 0.46
N PHE A 22 -6.77 17.21 -0.75
CA PHE A 22 -8.08 17.50 -1.33
C PHE A 22 -8.54 16.36 -2.25
N ASP A 23 -9.84 16.23 -2.42
CA ASP A 23 -10.46 15.38 -3.42
C ASP A 23 -11.61 16.10 -4.13
N VAL A 24 -11.83 15.68 -5.37
CA VAL A 24 -12.92 16.19 -6.22
C VAL A 24 -13.61 15.02 -6.89
N THR A 25 -14.92 14.91 -6.67
CA THR A 25 -15.75 13.87 -7.27
C THR A 25 -16.70 14.47 -8.31
N LYS A 26 -16.74 13.88 -9.50
CA LYS A 26 -17.70 14.20 -10.56
C LYS A 26 -18.23 12.92 -11.20
N GLY A 27 -19.48 12.61 -10.91
CA GLY A 27 -20.13 11.39 -11.39
C GLY A 27 -19.44 10.15 -10.82
N LYS A 28 -18.86 9.33 -11.71
CA LYS A 28 -18.17 8.09 -11.35
C LYS A 28 -16.67 8.26 -11.14
N TRP A 29 -16.15 9.46 -11.27
CA TRP A 29 -14.76 9.80 -11.18
C TRP A 29 -14.45 10.55 -9.91
N THR A 30 -13.39 10.16 -9.20
CA THR A 30 -12.85 10.91 -8.07
C THR A 30 -11.36 11.11 -8.30
N PHE A 31 -10.92 12.36 -8.28
CA PHE A 31 -9.51 12.72 -8.24
C PHE A 31 -9.11 13.05 -6.81
N ARG A 32 -8.02 12.45 -6.33
CA ARG A 32 -7.43 12.70 -5.01
C ARG A 32 -6.02 13.19 -5.15
N ASN A 33 -5.65 14.18 -4.32
CA ASN A 33 -4.28 14.66 -4.26
C ASN A 33 -3.87 14.90 -2.82
N SER A 34 -2.65 14.55 -2.51
CA SER A 34 -2.00 14.82 -1.22
C SER A 34 -0.61 15.38 -1.44
N LEU A 35 -0.31 16.48 -0.77
CA LEU A 35 0.99 17.11 -0.77
C LEU A 35 1.55 17.06 0.65
N TYR A 36 2.72 16.46 0.81
CA TYR A 36 3.38 16.26 2.08
C TYR A 36 4.68 17.06 2.15
N ASN A 37 5.03 17.49 3.34
CA ASN A 37 6.40 17.85 3.64
C ASN A 37 7.28 16.61 3.47
N GLY A 38 8.36 16.73 2.73
CA GLY A 38 9.23 15.58 2.44
C GLY A 38 10.03 15.13 3.66
N ALA A 39 10.55 13.91 3.59
CA ALA A 39 11.48 13.37 4.57
C ALA A 39 12.92 13.77 4.23
N GLY A 40 13.58 14.49 5.10
CA GLY A 40 14.98 14.88 4.95
C GLY A 40 15.94 13.72 5.17
N TYR A 41 17.24 13.99 4.96
CA TYR A 41 18.29 12.97 5.12
C TYR A 41 18.42 12.45 6.58
N ASN A 42 17.92 13.19 7.55
CA ASN A 42 17.87 12.76 8.95
C ASN A 42 16.67 11.86 9.27
N GLY A 43 15.82 11.60 8.28
CA GLY A 43 14.61 10.84 8.47
C GLY A 43 13.59 11.54 9.39
N TRP A 44 12.74 10.73 9.98
CA TRP A 44 11.67 11.16 10.88
C TRP A 44 12.12 11.07 12.34
N LYS A 45 13.11 11.87 12.73
CA LYS A 45 13.54 11.88 14.13
C LYS A 45 12.52 12.64 15.00
N ALA A 46 12.32 12.16 16.20
CA ALA A 46 11.31 12.69 17.13
C ALA A 46 11.46 14.19 17.48
N HIS A 47 12.65 14.75 17.29
CA HIS A 47 12.93 16.18 17.51
C HIS A 47 12.71 17.05 16.26
N ASP A 48 12.43 16.45 15.10
CA ASP A 48 12.16 17.24 13.89
C ASP A 48 10.77 17.88 14.00
N ASN A 49 10.72 19.18 13.74
CA ASN A 49 9.47 19.91 13.75
C ASN A 49 8.65 19.57 12.49
N PRO A 50 7.48 18.91 12.59
CA PRO A 50 6.66 18.53 11.44
C PRO A 50 6.12 19.73 10.66
N PHE A 51 6.05 20.90 11.27
CA PHE A 51 5.61 22.14 10.63
C PHE A 51 6.74 22.89 9.90
N LEU A 52 7.97 22.42 10.01
CA LEU A 52 9.10 23.04 9.35
C LEU A 52 9.19 22.60 7.89
N VAL A 53 8.85 23.48 6.97
CA VAL A 53 8.87 23.23 5.52
C VAL A 53 10.22 23.63 4.94
N ARG A 54 11.03 22.65 4.52
CA ARG A 54 12.38 22.83 3.98
C ARG A 54 12.55 22.14 2.62
N PRO A 55 11.89 22.61 1.54
CA PRO A 55 11.88 21.89 0.25
C PRO A 55 13.27 21.62 -0.32
N LYS A 56 14.23 22.48 -0.05
CA LYS A 56 15.62 22.31 -0.51
C LYS A 56 16.38 21.21 0.23
N LYS A 57 15.99 20.89 1.47
CA LYS A 57 16.61 19.83 2.30
C LYS A 57 15.79 18.56 2.31
N ASP A 58 14.52 18.68 2.60
CA ASP A 58 13.63 17.54 2.83
C ASP A 58 12.87 17.12 1.56
N GLY A 59 12.84 18.00 0.56
CA GLY A 59 12.02 17.79 -0.63
C GLY A 59 10.53 18.05 -0.35
N ILE A 60 9.71 17.66 -1.32
CA ILE A 60 8.26 17.63 -1.24
C ILE A 60 7.81 16.28 -1.78
N PHE A 61 6.83 15.66 -1.12
CA PHE A 61 6.22 14.43 -1.58
C PHE A 61 4.78 14.69 -2.01
N ASN A 62 4.45 14.32 -3.23
CA ASN A 62 3.10 14.44 -3.79
C ASN A 62 2.56 13.07 -4.18
N MET A 63 1.30 12.81 -3.86
CA MET A 63 0.54 11.66 -4.38
C MET A 63 -0.71 12.15 -5.08
N SER A 64 -0.96 11.62 -6.28
CA SER A 64 -2.17 11.87 -7.06
C SER A 64 -2.80 10.55 -7.48
N GLN A 65 -4.12 10.45 -7.39
CA GLN A 65 -4.86 9.25 -7.77
C GLN A 65 -6.16 9.64 -8.47
N LEU A 66 -6.44 8.96 -9.58
CA LEU A 66 -7.72 9.00 -10.26
C LEU A 66 -8.45 7.69 -10.03
N GLU A 67 -9.67 7.77 -9.53
CA GLU A 67 -10.55 6.64 -9.25
C GLU A 67 -11.74 6.65 -10.20
N TYR A 68 -12.18 5.46 -10.60
CA TYR A 68 -13.39 5.25 -11.39
C TYR A 68 -14.21 4.12 -10.80
N GLU A 69 -15.47 4.37 -10.51
CA GLU A 69 -16.40 3.37 -9.99
C GLU A 69 -17.57 3.14 -10.96
N HIS A 70 -17.79 1.90 -11.35
CA HIS A 70 -18.87 1.53 -12.27
C HIS A 70 -19.31 0.06 -12.11
N LYS A 71 -20.63 -0.15 -11.99
CA LYS A 71 -21.27 -1.48 -12.03
C LYS A 71 -20.61 -2.57 -11.16
N GLY A 72 -20.33 -2.23 -9.89
CA GLY A 72 -19.68 -3.16 -8.94
C GLY A 72 -18.18 -3.33 -9.16
N GLY A 73 -17.57 -2.46 -9.99
CA GLY A 73 -16.13 -2.36 -10.15
C GLY A 73 -15.59 -1.06 -9.59
N LYS A 74 -14.36 -1.13 -9.07
CA LYS A 74 -13.58 0.01 -8.60
C LYS A 74 -12.18 -0.06 -9.20
N TYR A 75 -11.78 1.00 -9.85
CA TYR A 75 -10.50 1.07 -10.55
C TYR A 75 -9.80 2.36 -10.18
N PHE A 76 -8.51 2.31 -9.95
CA PHE A 76 -7.75 3.52 -9.77
C PHE A 76 -6.33 3.40 -10.32
N ALA A 77 -5.80 4.52 -10.75
CA ALA A 77 -4.43 4.69 -11.14
C ALA A 77 -3.86 5.93 -10.45
N GLY A 78 -2.62 5.85 -10.04
CA GLY A 78 -1.99 6.96 -9.34
C GLY A 78 -0.50 7.02 -9.59
N ALA A 79 0.05 8.15 -9.21
CA ALA A 79 1.48 8.38 -9.21
C ALA A 79 1.88 9.16 -7.96
N ALA A 80 3.11 8.93 -7.52
CA ALA A 80 3.73 9.66 -6.43
C ALA A 80 5.10 10.16 -6.86
N VAL A 81 5.46 11.36 -6.43
CA VAL A 81 6.75 11.98 -6.71
C VAL A 81 7.31 12.53 -5.41
N HIS A 82 8.53 12.13 -5.07
CA HIS A 82 9.32 12.76 -4.03
C HIS A 82 10.46 13.53 -4.67
N THR A 83 10.51 14.85 -4.47
CA THR A 83 11.49 15.70 -5.18
C THR A 83 12.92 15.54 -4.69
N ARG A 84 13.10 14.94 -3.49
CA ARG A 84 14.42 14.74 -2.90
C ARG A 84 14.42 13.56 -1.92
N GLN A 85 14.24 12.36 -2.43
CA GLN A 85 14.33 11.14 -1.63
C GLN A 85 15.79 10.73 -1.43
N TYR A 86 16.15 10.38 -0.20
CA TYR A 86 17.44 9.83 0.17
C TYR A 86 17.42 8.29 0.14
N PRO A 87 18.56 7.62 -0.13
CA PRO A 87 18.63 6.17 -0.09
C PRO A 87 18.25 5.62 1.30
N ILE A 88 17.52 4.53 1.31
CA ILE A 88 17.02 3.84 2.52
C ILE A 88 17.66 2.45 2.56
N ASN A 89 18.12 1.99 3.74
CA ASN A 89 18.57 0.62 3.96
C ASN A 89 17.38 -0.34 4.10
N GLU A 90 17.66 -1.63 4.30
CA GLU A 90 16.64 -2.66 4.46
C GLU A 90 15.78 -2.49 5.69
N ASP A 91 16.32 -1.88 6.73
CA ASP A 91 15.60 -1.58 7.96
C ASP A 91 14.70 -0.32 7.84
N GLY A 92 14.64 0.28 6.65
CA GLY A 92 13.88 1.51 6.40
C GLY A 92 14.57 2.78 6.90
N GLU A 93 15.82 2.70 7.31
CA GLU A 93 16.60 3.85 7.76
C GLU A 93 17.35 4.52 6.61
N MET A 94 17.51 5.82 6.67
CA MET A 94 18.31 6.55 5.68
C MET A 94 19.79 6.25 5.82
N VAL A 95 20.40 5.77 4.74
CA VAL A 95 21.77 5.24 4.73
C VAL A 95 22.85 6.31 4.69
N SER A 96 22.50 7.56 4.37
CA SER A 96 23.50 8.59 4.12
C SER A 96 23.15 9.93 4.75
N ALA A 97 24.07 10.43 5.53
CA ALA A 97 24.08 11.83 5.99
C ALA A 97 24.49 12.84 4.87
N ASP A 98 24.82 12.36 3.68
CA ASP A 98 25.24 13.21 2.56
C ASP A 98 24.00 13.77 1.85
N GLU A 99 23.72 15.05 2.09
CA GLU A 99 22.60 15.78 1.49
C GLU A 99 22.66 15.82 -0.05
N SER A 100 23.83 15.60 -0.67
CA SER A 100 23.99 15.59 -2.12
C SER A 100 23.35 14.37 -2.80
N LYS A 101 23.06 13.30 -2.05
CA LYS A 101 22.52 12.03 -2.57
C LYS A 101 20.99 12.00 -2.73
N GLY A 102 20.30 13.03 -2.26
CA GLY A 102 18.85 13.12 -2.45
C GLY A 102 18.49 13.28 -3.93
N LYS A 103 17.63 12.37 -4.45
CA LYS A 103 17.21 12.35 -5.86
C LYS A 103 15.70 12.45 -5.98
N THR A 104 15.23 12.98 -7.09
CA THR A 104 13.81 12.87 -7.44
C THR A 104 13.46 11.43 -7.76
N THR A 105 12.41 10.93 -7.13
CA THR A 105 11.90 9.58 -7.32
C THR A 105 10.44 9.63 -7.71
N CYS A 106 10.02 8.65 -8.50
CA CYS A 106 8.66 8.51 -8.95
C CYS A 106 8.20 7.07 -8.75
N ALA A 107 6.96 6.89 -8.32
CA ALA A 107 6.28 5.62 -8.42
C ALA A 107 4.90 5.80 -9.03
N TRP A 108 4.37 4.71 -9.52
CA TRP A 108 3.03 4.65 -10.05
C TRP A 108 2.37 3.34 -9.66
N TRP A 109 1.05 3.34 -9.67
CA TRP A 109 0.26 2.15 -9.36
C TRP A 109 -1.03 2.14 -10.16
N VAL A 110 -1.50 0.93 -10.37
CA VAL A 110 -2.84 0.65 -10.87
C VAL A 110 -3.51 -0.38 -9.96
N TYR A 111 -4.80 -0.27 -9.82
CA TYR A 111 -5.65 -1.20 -9.10
C TYR A 111 -6.95 -1.38 -9.84
N GLY A 112 -7.45 -2.60 -9.87
CA GLY A 112 -8.79 -2.92 -10.36
C GLY A 112 -9.42 -4.00 -9.50
N GLU A 113 -10.68 -3.76 -9.13
CA GLU A 113 -11.54 -4.73 -8.47
C GLU A 113 -12.87 -4.78 -9.21
N GLN A 114 -13.38 -5.98 -9.47
CA GLN A 114 -14.63 -6.18 -10.19
C GLN A 114 -15.42 -7.33 -9.57
N SER A 115 -16.69 -7.07 -9.23
CA SER A 115 -17.66 -8.12 -9.01
C SER A 115 -17.96 -8.79 -10.36
N VAL A 116 -17.59 -10.06 -10.51
CA VAL A 116 -17.74 -10.82 -11.75
C VAL A 116 -19.01 -11.67 -11.76
N TRP A 117 -19.54 -11.96 -10.59
CA TRP A 117 -20.80 -12.69 -10.45
C TRP A 117 -21.51 -12.29 -9.16
N LYS A 118 -22.85 -12.12 -9.25
CA LYS A 118 -23.71 -11.81 -8.11
C LYS A 118 -25.05 -12.52 -8.23
N ALA A 119 -25.47 -13.20 -7.16
CA ALA A 119 -26.76 -13.85 -7.07
C ALA A 119 -27.28 -13.78 -5.61
N GLY A 120 -28.29 -12.94 -5.38
CA GLY A 120 -28.80 -12.65 -4.03
C GLY A 120 -27.71 -11.99 -3.17
N ASP A 121 -27.42 -12.63 -2.03
CA ASP A 121 -26.38 -12.26 -1.07
C ASP A 121 -24.98 -12.73 -1.47
N LYS A 122 -24.87 -13.57 -2.50
CA LYS A 122 -23.59 -14.15 -2.94
C LYS A 122 -22.92 -13.28 -3.99
N ASN A 123 -21.63 -13.06 -3.82
CA ASN A 123 -20.80 -12.28 -4.71
C ASN A 123 -19.45 -12.99 -4.94
N ILE A 124 -18.99 -13.00 -6.18
CA ILE A 124 -17.62 -13.34 -6.53
C ILE A 124 -16.98 -12.10 -7.13
N SER A 125 -15.85 -11.69 -6.59
CA SER A 125 -15.05 -10.59 -7.09
C SER A 125 -13.63 -11.04 -7.40
N CYS A 126 -12.98 -10.35 -8.32
CA CYS A 126 -11.55 -10.46 -8.58
C CYS A 126 -10.90 -9.11 -8.44
N MET A 127 -9.62 -9.10 -8.07
CA MET A 127 -8.82 -7.90 -7.93
C MET A 127 -7.44 -8.10 -8.52
N MET A 128 -6.87 -7.02 -9.01
CA MET A 128 -5.47 -6.95 -9.42
C MET A 128 -4.87 -5.62 -9.01
N GLN A 129 -3.62 -5.65 -8.63
CA GLN A 129 -2.84 -4.43 -8.43
C GLN A 129 -1.40 -4.58 -8.90
N TYR A 130 -0.84 -3.48 -9.33
CA TYR A 130 0.56 -3.36 -9.68
C TYR A 130 1.09 -2.01 -9.26
N SER A 131 2.31 -2.00 -8.75
CA SER A 131 3.01 -0.74 -8.43
C SER A 131 4.50 -0.88 -8.70
N GLU A 132 5.13 0.22 -9.09
CA GLU A 132 6.55 0.29 -9.34
C GLU A 132 7.13 1.64 -8.90
N ASN A 133 8.27 1.60 -8.22
CA ASN A 133 9.11 2.76 -7.96
C ASN A 133 10.27 2.75 -8.95
N THR A 134 10.33 3.78 -9.78
CA THR A 134 11.28 3.86 -10.89
C THR A 134 12.73 4.12 -10.48
N SER A 135 12.95 4.55 -9.23
CA SER A 135 14.27 4.96 -8.76
C SER A 135 15.05 3.87 -8.03
N HIS A 136 14.39 2.76 -7.66
CA HIS A 136 14.98 1.66 -6.87
C HIS A 136 15.67 2.10 -5.57
N GLN A 137 15.30 3.25 -5.03
CA GLN A 137 15.85 3.74 -3.77
C GLN A 137 15.11 3.21 -2.54
N ASN A 138 13.97 2.56 -2.75
CA ASN A 138 13.18 1.92 -1.71
C ASN A 138 13.50 0.44 -1.60
N ALA A 139 13.26 -0.13 -0.42
CA ALA A 139 13.45 -1.55 -0.18
C ALA A 139 12.65 -2.39 -1.18
N CYS A 140 11.34 -2.16 -1.28
CA CYS A 140 10.48 -2.76 -2.30
C CYS A 140 10.23 -1.75 -3.42
N TYR A 141 10.63 -2.07 -4.66
CA TYR A 141 10.45 -1.18 -5.79
C TYR A 141 9.46 -1.69 -6.86
N ARG A 142 9.01 -2.93 -6.75
CA ARG A 142 7.95 -3.48 -7.62
C ARG A 142 7.06 -4.42 -6.83
N TYR A 143 5.76 -4.32 -7.03
CA TYR A 143 4.77 -5.20 -6.43
C TYR A 143 3.66 -5.51 -7.43
N ALA A 144 3.22 -6.76 -7.45
CA ALA A 144 2.06 -7.22 -8.21
C ALA A 144 1.22 -8.15 -7.35
N GLU A 145 -0.09 -8.07 -7.47
CA GLU A 145 -1.02 -8.98 -6.81
C GLU A 145 -2.20 -9.29 -7.73
N LEU A 146 -2.64 -10.54 -7.68
CA LEU A 146 -3.87 -11.00 -8.29
C LEU A 146 -4.64 -11.82 -7.25
N GLY A 147 -5.92 -11.52 -7.07
CA GLY A 147 -6.75 -12.20 -6.09
C GLY A 147 -8.19 -12.36 -6.53
N GLY A 148 -8.89 -13.19 -5.80
CA GLY A 148 -10.34 -13.38 -5.90
C GLY A 148 -10.95 -13.58 -4.53
N ALA A 149 -12.21 -13.18 -4.39
CA ALA A 149 -12.97 -13.36 -3.18
C ALA A 149 -14.37 -13.87 -3.48
N TYR A 150 -14.84 -14.76 -2.64
CA TYR A 150 -16.24 -15.16 -2.55
C TYR A 150 -16.81 -14.61 -1.26
N GLN A 151 -17.99 -14.03 -1.33
CA GLN A 151 -18.71 -13.50 -0.18
C GLN A 151 -20.17 -13.97 -0.22
N ASP A 152 -20.70 -14.38 0.94
CA ASP A 152 -22.13 -14.55 1.22
C ASP A 152 -22.50 -13.86 2.55
N GLU A 153 -23.74 -14.06 3.01
CA GLU A 153 -24.25 -13.44 4.24
C GLU A 153 -23.35 -13.63 5.46
N LYS A 154 -22.66 -14.78 5.58
CA LYS A 154 -21.87 -15.16 6.76
C LYS A 154 -20.41 -15.46 6.50
N ASN A 155 -20.02 -15.62 5.24
CA ASN A 155 -18.68 -16.05 4.88
C ASN A 155 -18.06 -15.08 3.88
N GLU A 156 -16.75 -14.87 4.02
CA GLU A 156 -15.90 -14.20 3.05
C GLU A 156 -14.63 -15.05 2.88
N CYS A 157 -14.41 -15.60 1.70
CA CYS A 157 -13.26 -16.41 1.37
C CYS A 157 -12.41 -15.66 0.35
N GLY A 158 -11.10 -15.56 0.59
CA GLY A 158 -10.15 -14.89 -0.30
C GLY A 158 -8.99 -15.81 -0.65
N LEU A 159 -8.51 -15.66 -1.88
CA LEU A 159 -7.29 -16.25 -2.38
C LEU A 159 -6.53 -15.19 -3.14
N SER A 160 -5.24 -14.96 -2.81
CA SER A 160 -4.39 -14.06 -3.59
C SER A 160 -2.99 -14.62 -3.79
N GLY A 161 -2.40 -14.30 -4.94
CA GLY A 161 -1.00 -14.51 -5.25
C GLY A 161 -0.31 -13.16 -5.39
N GLN A 162 0.86 -13.02 -4.77
CA GLN A 162 1.59 -11.77 -4.67
C GLN A 162 3.04 -11.96 -5.12
N TYR A 163 3.59 -10.91 -5.70
CA TYR A 163 4.98 -10.80 -6.06
C TYR A 163 5.53 -9.46 -5.59
N ALA A 164 6.65 -9.50 -4.89
CA ALA A 164 7.38 -8.30 -4.48
C ALA A 164 8.84 -8.39 -4.94
N ARG A 165 9.37 -7.31 -5.51
CA ARG A 165 10.78 -7.18 -5.85
C ARG A 165 11.45 -6.18 -4.95
N PHE A 166 12.42 -6.66 -4.19
CA PHE A 166 13.28 -5.88 -3.31
C PHE A 166 14.62 -5.63 -3.97
N GLN A 167 15.42 -4.74 -3.39
CA GLN A 167 16.78 -4.49 -3.86
C GLN A 167 17.65 -5.76 -3.87
N GLN A 168 17.46 -6.63 -2.88
CA GLN A 168 18.29 -7.83 -2.68
C GLN A 168 17.63 -9.13 -3.16
N GLY A 169 16.40 -9.12 -3.64
CA GLY A 169 15.78 -10.37 -4.02
C GLY A 169 14.33 -10.21 -4.44
N SER A 170 13.66 -11.33 -4.59
CA SER A 170 12.23 -11.38 -4.89
C SER A 170 11.50 -12.22 -3.86
N GLU A 171 10.25 -11.88 -3.62
CA GLU A 171 9.36 -12.66 -2.78
C GLU A 171 8.06 -12.96 -3.53
N TYR A 172 7.62 -14.20 -3.42
CA TYR A 172 6.33 -14.68 -3.89
C TYR A 172 5.53 -15.12 -2.69
N SER A 173 4.27 -14.78 -2.62
CA SER A 173 3.39 -15.30 -1.59
C SER A 173 2.05 -15.73 -2.15
N LEU A 174 1.47 -16.73 -1.50
CA LEU A 174 0.11 -17.20 -1.73
C LEU A 174 -0.63 -17.08 -0.39
N GLU A 175 -1.76 -16.38 -0.39
CA GLU A 175 -2.58 -16.25 0.81
C GLU A 175 -3.97 -16.84 0.56
N VAL A 176 -4.44 -17.62 1.53
CA VAL A 176 -5.82 -18.08 1.63
C VAL A 176 -6.39 -17.58 2.95
N THR A 177 -7.56 -16.94 2.89
CA THR A 177 -8.25 -16.44 4.08
C THR A 177 -9.72 -16.82 4.06
N TRP A 178 -10.29 -17.06 5.23
CA TRP A 178 -11.71 -17.32 5.40
C TRP A 178 -12.23 -16.60 6.63
N LYS A 179 -13.04 -15.58 6.40
CA LYS A 179 -13.77 -14.89 7.48
C LYS A 179 -15.16 -15.45 7.60
N ARG A 180 -15.55 -15.82 8.81
CA ARG A 180 -16.87 -16.31 9.14
C ARG A 180 -17.50 -15.50 10.27
N GLN A 181 -18.73 -15.05 10.03
CA GLN A 181 -19.54 -14.46 11.06
C GLN A 181 -20.13 -15.56 11.95
N LEU A 182 -19.76 -15.56 13.23
CA LEU A 182 -20.19 -16.56 14.23
C LEU A 182 -21.48 -16.11 14.94
N THR A 183 -21.56 -14.82 15.27
CA THR A 183 -22.72 -14.14 15.83
C THR A 183 -22.88 -12.77 15.19
N GLU A 184 -23.93 -12.01 15.53
CA GLU A 184 -24.10 -10.62 15.03
C GLU A 184 -22.90 -9.72 15.37
N SER A 185 -22.22 -9.99 16.49
CA SER A 185 -21.12 -9.17 17.00
C SER A 185 -19.74 -9.81 16.86
N ILE A 186 -19.64 -11.08 16.47
CA ILE A 186 -18.36 -11.81 16.48
C ILE A 186 -18.10 -12.45 15.11
N SER A 187 -16.90 -12.19 14.57
CA SER A 187 -16.40 -12.89 13.39
C SER A 187 -14.98 -13.40 13.64
N LEU A 188 -14.66 -14.56 13.06
CA LEU A 188 -13.33 -15.19 13.09
C LEU A 188 -12.78 -15.25 11.67
N GLN A 189 -11.51 -14.90 11.49
CA GLN A 189 -10.82 -14.96 10.21
C GLN A 189 -9.46 -15.65 10.35
N PRO A 190 -9.39 -16.98 10.17
CA PRO A 190 -8.12 -17.65 9.93
C PRO A 190 -7.54 -17.26 8.57
N SER A 191 -6.21 -17.21 8.48
CA SER A 191 -5.49 -17.10 7.22
C SER A 191 -4.26 -18.01 7.22
N PHE A 192 -3.93 -18.51 6.05
CA PHE A 192 -2.73 -19.28 5.74
C PHE A 192 -1.94 -18.53 4.68
N GLN A 193 -0.64 -18.38 4.88
CA GLN A 193 0.27 -17.81 3.88
C GLN A 193 1.42 -18.78 3.63
N TYR A 194 1.74 -18.95 2.36
CA TYR A 194 2.98 -19.56 1.90
C TYR A 194 3.83 -18.49 1.24
N ILE A 195 5.06 -18.32 1.70
CA ILE A 195 5.99 -17.27 1.28
C ILE A 195 7.27 -17.94 0.80
N LYS A 196 7.73 -17.56 -0.38
CA LYS A 196 8.98 -18.03 -0.97
C LYS A 196 9.85 -16.83 -1.35
N ASN A 197 11.07 -16.81 -0.84
CA ASN A 197 12.08 -15.80 -1.18
C ASN A 197 13.49 -16.43 -1.25
N ASP A 198 14.51 -15.60 -1.45
CA ASP A 198 15.89 -16.06 -1.58
C ASP A 198 16.46 -16.70 -0.29
N ASN A 199 15.80 -16.49 0.88
CA ASN A 199 16.17 -17.07 2.16
C ASN A 199 15.49 -18.43 2.43
N GLY A 200 14.57 -18.83 1.58
CA GLY A 200 13.85 -20.10 1.69
C GLY A 200 12.34 -19.99 1.58
N ASP A 201 11.68 -21.06 1.99
CA ASP A 201 10.24 -21.21 1.96
C ASP A 201 9.68 -21.12 3.39
N PHE A 202 8.65 -20.31 3.58
CA PHE A 202 8.05 -20.06 4.90
C PHE A 202 6.53 -20.27 4.83
N THR A 203 5.96 -20.71 5.94
CA THR A 203 4.51 -20.75 6.11
C THR A 203 4.10 -19.96 7.35
N ALA A 204 3.01 -19.20 7.25
CA ALA A 204 2.43 -18.48 8.36
C ALA A 204 0.96 -18.85 8.51
N LEU A 205 0.56 -19.08 9.75
CA LEU A 205 -0.84 -19.25 10.15
C LEU A 205 -1.21 -18.10 11.07
N SER A 206 -2.32 -17.44 10.80
CA SER A 206 -2.85 -16.40 11.67
C SER A 206 -4.35 -16.53 11.82
N ALA A 207 -4.88 -15.93 12.90
CA ALA A 207 -6.32 -15.80 13.09
C ALA A 207 -6.62 -14.41 13.68
N ARG A 208 -7.67 -13.77 13.15
CA ARG A 208 -8.19 -12.51 13.68
C ARG A 208 -9.58 -12.71 14.23
N LEU A 209 -9.81 -12.18 15.42
CA LEU A 209 -11.13 -12.11 16.04
C LEU A 209 -11.64 -10.67 15.94
N TYR A 210 -12.80 -10.50 15.35
CA TYR A 210 -13.49 -9.21 15.26
C TYR A 210 -14.64 -9.21 16.26
N VAL A 211 -14.71 -8.19 17.11
CA VAL A 211 -15.78 -7.99 18.07
C VAL A 211 -16.35 -6.58 17.87
N SER A 212 -17.66 -6.49 17.60
CA SER A 212 -18.41 -5.23 17.50
C SER A 212 -19.28 -5.06 18.75
N PHE A 213 -19.33 -3.86 19.29
CA PHE A 213 -20.12 -3.51 20.49
C PHE A 213 -21.27 -2.60 20.11
#